data_76e653dd78099c058bc7c799c465b5b8
#
_entry.id   76e653dd78099c058bc7c799c465b5b8
#
_cell.length_a   1.000
_cell.length_b   1.000
_cell.length_c   1.000
_cell.angle_alpha   90.00
_cell.angle_beta   90.00
_cell.angle_gamma   90.00
#
_symmetry.space_group_name_H-M   'P 1'
#
loop_
_entity.id
_entity.type
_entity.pdbx_description
1 polymer ?
#
loop_
_entity_poly.entity_id
_entity_poly.type
_entity_poly.pdbx_seq_one_letter_code
_entity_poly.pdbx_strand_id
1 'polypeptide(L)'
;MVGERVTHIRFGKGTVTAFAPPHIEITFSDGAVKAFAYPQAVDRFISFDGENAREKARCDREQADVVAREKEMAKMLADRQKAEEAARQRMEQLHEKKVMDAKRKAARSAAARAS
;
A
#
# COMPACT_ATOMS: atom_id res chain seq x y z
N MET A 1 -8.71 -14.09 -21.00
CA MET A 1 -9.84 -13.94 -20.06
C MET A 1 -11.15 -13.50 -20.73
N VAL A 2 -11.09 -12.72 -21.79
CA VAL A 2 -12.30 -12.35 -22.53
C VAL A 2 -13.00 -13.59 -23.08
N GLY A 3 -14.33 -13.68 -22.93
CA GLY A 3 -15.12 -14.83 -23.30
C GLY A 3 -15.29 -15.89 -22.23
N GLU A 4 -14.58 -15.80 -21.11
CA GLU A 4 -14.71 -16.73 -19.98
C GLU A 4 -16.02 -16.49 -19.25
N ARG A 5 -16.66 -17.57 -18.82
CA ARG A 5 -17.88 -17.51 -18.01
C ARG A 5 -17.52 -17.37 -16.53
N VAL A 6 -18.26 -16.50 -15.87
CA VAL A 6 -18.11 -16.25 -14.43
C VAL A 6 -19.47 -16.30 -13.73
N THR A 7 -19.44 -16.55 -12.44
CA THR A 7 -20.61 -16.50 -11.57
C THR A 7 -20.38 -15.46 -10.49
N HIS A 8 -21.28 -14.50 -10.37
CA HIS A 8 -21.28 -13.51 -9.29
C HIS A 8 -22.22 -13.93 -8.18
N ILE A 9 -21.84 -13.69 -6.93
CA ILE A 9 -22.63 -14.08 -5.76
C ILE A 9 -24.01 -13.39 -5.70
N ARG A 10 -24.16 -12.21 -6.31
CA ARG A 10 -25.45 -11.47 -6.34
C ARG A 10 -26.11 -11.47 -7.71
N PHE A 11 -25.32 -11.31 -8.76
CA PHE A 11 -25.84 -11.08 -10.12
C PHE A 11 -25.97 -12.35 -10.96
N GLY A 12 -25.46 -13.46 -10.43
CA GLY A 12 -25.54 -14.74 -11.13
C GLY A 12 -24.48 -14.89 -12.23
N LYS A 13 -24.87 -15.59 -13.30
CA LYS A 13 -23.93 -15.92 -14.39
C LYS A 13 -23.68 -14.73 -15.31
N GLY A 14 -22.43 -14.57 -15.73
CA GLY A 14 -22.01 -13.56 -16.68
C GLY A 14 -20.87 -14.04 -17.53
N THR A 15 -20.44 -13.22 -18.49
CA THR A 15 -19.33 -13.47 -19.38
C THR A 15 -18.37 -12.29 -19.36
N VAL A 16 -17.09 -12.55 -19.31
CA VAL A 16 -16.07 -11.51 -19.39
C VAL A 16 -16.05 -10.91 -20.78
N THR A 17 -16.33 -9.61 -20.89
CA THR A 17 -16.36 -8.87 -22.17
C THR A 17 -15.16 -7.97 -22.37
N ALA A 18 -14.49 -7.56 -21.28
CA ALA A 18 -13.22 -6.83 -21.35
C ALA A 18 -12.32 -7.23 -20.18
N PHE A 19 -11.04 -7.36 -20.47
CA PHE A 19 -10.03 -7.71 -19.49
C PHE A 19 -8.83 -6.77 -19.63
N ALA A 20 -8.75 -5.82 -18.73
CA ALA A 20 -7.68 -4.84 -18.67
C ALA A 20 -7.28 -4.63 -17.20
N PRO A 21 -6.35 -5.44 -16.64
CA PRO A 21 -5.91 -5.28 -15.24
C PRO A 21 -5.50 -3.83 -14.97
N PRO A 22 -5.88 -3.27 -13.84
CA PRO A 22 -6.53 -3.88 -12.67
C PRO A 22 -8.07 -3.98 -12.73
N HIS A 23 -8.68 -3.90 -13.89
CA HIS A 23 -10.13 -3.93 -14.07
C HIS A 23 -10.57 -5.08 -14.98
N ILE A 24 -11.77 -5.60 -14.71
CA ILE A 24 -12.43 -6.62 -15.52
C ILE A 24 -13.89 -6.21 -15.70
N GLU A 25 -14.39 -6.26 -16.94
CA GLU A 25 -15.80 -6.00 -17.26
C GLU A 25 -16.53 -7.30 -17.55
N ILE A 26 -17.69 -7.46 -16.93
CA ILE A 26 -18.53 -8.64 -17.04
C ILE A 26 -19.93 -8.22 -17.51
N THR A 27 -20.41 -8.86 -18.56
CA THR A 27 -21.79 -8.73 -19.02
C THR A 27 -22.60 -9.88 -18.45
N PHE A 28 -23.61 -9.55 -17.64
CA PHE A 28 -24.50 -10.54 -17.02
C PHE A 28 -25.64 -10.93 -17.95
N SER A 29 -26.32 -12.02 -17.60
CA SER A 29 -27.42 -12.57 -18.41
C SER A 29 -28.60 -11.61 -18.59
N ASP A 30 -28.76 -10.63 -17.69
CA ASP A 30 -29.78 -9.58 -17.80
C ASP A 30 -29.36 -8.42 -18.74
N GLY A 31 -28.18 -8.49 -19.36
CA GLY A 31 -27.63 -7.48 -20.22
C GLY A 31 -26.87 -6.37 -19.51
N ALA A 32 -26.79 -6.39 -18.19
CA ALA A 32 -26.03 -5.41 -17.42
C ALA A 32 -24.52 -5.65 -17.55
N VAL A 33 -23.76 -4.58 -17.82
CA VAL A 33 -22.30 -4.61 -17.84
C VAL A 33 -21.77 -3.96 -16.57
N LYS A 34 -20.93 -4.66 -15.84
CA LYS A 34 -20.34 -4.17 -14.61
C LYS A 34 -18.82 -4.38 -14.59
N ALA A 35 -18.12 -3.39 -14.05
CA ALA A 35 -16.68 -3.45 -13.87
C ALA A 35 -16.33 -3.83 -12.43
N PHE A 36 -15.35 -4.68 -12.30
CA PHE A 36 -14.82 -5.13 -11.00
C PHE A 36 -13.31 -4.97 -10.94
N ALA A 37 -12.77 -4.90 -9.74
CA ALA A 37 -11.35 -4.92 -9.54
C ALA A 37 -10.79 -6.34 -9.77
N TYR A 38 -9.77 -6.46 -10.59
CA TYR A 38 -9.09 -7.72 -10.84
C TYR A 38 -7.64 -7.64 -10.34
N PRO A 39 -7.13 -8.62 -9.64
CA PRO A 39 -7.73 -9.91 -9.23
C PRO A 39 -8.49 -9.89 -7.89
N GLN A 40 -8.69 -8.73 -7.28
CA GLN A 40 -9.24 -8.61 -5.93
C GLN A 40 -10.67 -9.15 -5.78
N ALA A 41 -11.50 -9.02 -6.83
CA ALA A 41 -12.87 -9.53 -6.81
C ALA A 41 -12.97 -11.06 -6.97
N VAL A 42 -11.89 -11.71 -7.41
CA VAL A 42 -11.85 -13.16 -7.60
C VAL A 42 -12.00 -13.88 -6.26
N ASP A 43 -12.84 -14.92 -6.23
CA ASP A 43 -13.21 -15.71 -5.05
C ASP A 43 -13.95 -14.93 -3.95
N ARG A 44 -14.05 -13.62 -4.04
CA ARG A 44 -14.87 -12.81 -3.12
C ARG A 44 -16.27 -12.55 -3.66
N PHE A 45 -16.33 -12.11 -4.92
CA PHE A 45 -17.59 -11.73 -5.58
C PHE A 45 -17.82 -12.53 -6.85
N ILE A 46 -16.77 -12.84 -7.59
CA ILE A 46 -16.83 -13.58 -8.85
C ILE A 46 -16.01 -14.86 -8.78
N SER A 47 -16.50 -15.87 -9.47
CA SER A 47 -15.83 -17.17 -9.61
C SER A 47 -15.87 -17.56 -11.06
N PHE A 48 -14.71 -17.93 -11.62
CA PHE A 48 -14.64 -18.43 -13.01
C PHE A 48 -15.16 -19.87 -13.08
N ASP A 49 -15.99 -20.14 -14.08
CA ASP A 49 -16.55 -21.48 -14.29
C ASP A 49 -15.52 -22.43 -14.91
N GLY A 50 -14.63 -21.92 -15.77
CA GLY A 50 -13.55 -22.69 -16.38
C GLY A 50 -12.40 -22.94 -15.43
N GLU A 51 -11.89 -24.17 -15.43
CA GLU A 51 -10.80 -24.59 -14.54
C GLU A 51 -9.50 -23.83 -14.77
N ASN A 52 -9.11 -23.66 -16.05
CA ASN A 52 -7.90 -22.92 -16.43
C ASN A 52 -7.98 -21.45 -16.05
N ALA A 53 -9.14 -20.81 -16.29
CA ALA A 53 -9.37 -19.43 -15.92
C ALA A 53 -9.38 -19.23 -14.39
N ARG A 54 -9.95 -20.19 -13.67
CA ARG A 54 -9.97 -20.19 -12.20
C ARG A 54 -8.57 -20.29 -11.63
N GLU A 55 -7.75 -21.17 -12.16
CA GLU A 55 -6.36 -21.33 -11.73
C GLU A 55 -5.52 -20.11 -12.01
N LYS A 56 -5.64 -19.54 -13.21
CA LYS A 56 -4.95 -18.28 -13.56
C LYS A 56 -5.36 -17.13 -12.65
N ALA A 57 -6.65 -16.98 -12.39
CA ALA A 57 -7.16 -15.94 -11.51
C ALA A 57 -6.67 -16.12 -10.08
N ARG A 58 -6.56 -17.34 -9.59
CA ARG A 58 -6.00 -17.64 -8.28
C ARG A 58 -4.53 -17.23 -8.21
N CYS A 59 -3.74 -17.59 -9.20
CA CYS A 59 -2.32 -17.22 -9.27
C CYS A 59 -2.15 -15.69 -9.31
N ASP A 60 -2.93 -15.00 -10.12
CA ASP A 60 -2.87 -13.54 -10.23
C ASP A 60 -3.24 -12.88 -8.90
N ARG A 61 -4.23 -13.40 -8.19
CA ARG A 61 -4.61 -12.92 -6.87
C ARG A 61 -3.53 -13.14 -5.83
N GLU A 62 -2.92 -14.32 -5.81
CA GLU A 62 -1.82 -14.63 -4.89
C GLU A 62 -0.63 -13.71 -5.14
N GLN A 63 -0.27 -13.46 -6.39
CA GLN A 63 0.80 -12.53 -6.74
C GLN A 63 0.47 -11.10 -6.33
N ALA A 64 -0.76 -10.66 -6.54
CA ALA A 64 -1.20 -9.33 -6.12
C ALA A 64 -1.14 -9.17 -4.60
N ASP A 65 -1.53 -10.20 -3.85
CA ASP A 65 -1.45 -10.21 -2.39
C ASP A 65 0.00 -10.13 -1.90
N VAL A 66 0.92 -10.86 -2.53
CA VAL A 66 2.35 -10.83 -2.22
C VAL A 66 2.92 -9.43 -2.49
N VAL A 67 2.63 -8.86 -3.66
CA VAL A 67 3.09 -7.50 -4.02
C VAL A 67 2.54 -6.45 -3.06
N ALA A 68 1.26 -6.56 -2.68
CA ALA A 68 0.65 -5.66 -1.71
C ALA A 68 1.31 -5.74 -0.35
N ARG A 69 1.62 -6.95 0.13
CA ARG A 69 2.35 -7.16 1.40
C ARG A 69 3.76 -6.57 1.35
N GLU A 70 4.48 -6.80 0.26
CA GLU A 70 5.82 -6.25 0.08
C GLU A 70 5.82 -4.73 0.07
N LYS A 71 4.87 -4.10 -0.63
CA LYS A 71 4.70 -2.64 -0.63
C LYS A 71 4.38 -2.11 0.75
N GLU A 72 3.51 -2.77 1.48
CA GLU A 72 3.13 -2.37 2.84
C GLU A 72 4.31 -2.48 3.79
N MET A 73 5.07 -3.58 3.72
CA MET A 73 6.28 -3.75 4.53
C MET A 73 7.35 -2.72 4.19
N ALA A 74 7.56 -2.43 2.89
CA ALA A 74 8.49 -1.40 2.45
C ALA A 74 8.09 -0.01 2.95
N LYS A 75 6.79 0.30 2.93
CA LYS A 75 6.25 1.55 3.46
C LYS A 75 6.45 1.67 4.97
N MET A 76 6.16 0.61 5.71
CA MET A 76 6.38 0.57 7.16
C MET A 76 7.85 0.78 7.51
N LEU A 77 8.76 0.12 6.78
CA LEU A 77 10.19 0.26 6.99
C LEU A 77 10.66 1.69 6.67
N ALA A 78 10.19 2.29 5.59
CA ALA A 78 10.51 3.67 5.21
C ALA A 78 10.00 4.66 6.26
N ASP A 79 8.78 4.49 6.75
CA ASP A 79 8.19 5.33 7.80
C ASP A 79 8.98 5.22 9.11
N ARG A 80 9.40 4.00 9.47
CA ARG A 80 10.24 3.77 10.65
C ARG A 80 11.60 4.43 10.53
N GLN A 81 12.25 4.35 9.38
CA GLN A 81 13.53 5.02 9.12
C GLN A 81 13.40 6.54 9.20
N LYS A 82 12.34 7.11 8.64
CA LYS A 82 12.05 8.55 8.75
C LYS A 82 11.84 8.98 10.20
N ALA A 83 11.11 8.19 10.98
CA ALA A 83 10.88 8.47 12.40
C ALA A 83 12.18 8.42 13.21
N GLU A 84 13.04 7.44 12.96
CA GLU A 84 14.35 7.32 13.60
C GLU A 84 15.27 8.48 13.23
N GLU A 85 15.29 8.87 11.97
CA GLU A 85 16.09 10.01 11.50
C GLU A 85 15.59 11.33 12.11
N ALA A 86 14.28 11.56 12.15
CA ALA A 86 13.71 12.75 12.79
C ALA A 86 14.01 12.80 14.28
N ALA A 87 13.95 11.67 14.98
CA ALA A 87 14.32 11.58 16.40
C ALA A 87 15.81 11.88 16.60
N ARG A 88 16.68 11.37 15.73
CA ARG A 88 18.12 11.65 15.76
C ARG A 88 18.41 13.13 15.56
N GLN A 89 17.78 13.77 14.57
CA GLN A 89 17.95 15.20 14.30
C GLN A 89 17.48 16.04 15.49
N ARG A 90 16.38 15.70 16.15
CA ARG A 90 15.91 16.39 17.36
C ARG A 90 16.92 16.28 18.49
N MET A 91 17.50 15.13 18.69
CA MET A 91 18.53 14.92 19.74
C MET A 91 19.78 15.74 19.44
N GLU A 92 20.24 15.80 18.19
CA GLU A 92 21.37 16.62 17.78
C GLU A 92 21.10 18.12 18.01
N GLN A 93 19.91 18.61 17.64
CA GLN A 93 19.52 20.01 17.86
C GLN A 93 19.49 20.37 19.34
N LEU A 94 18.93 19.48 20.19
CA LEU A 94 18.92 19.68 21.63
C LEU A 94 20.34 19.69 22.23
N HIS A 95 21.21 18.84 21.74
CA HIS A 95 22.60 18.81 22.17
C HIS A 95 23.35 20.08 21.79
N GLU A 96 23.22 20.57 20.58
CA GLU A 96 23.81 21.83 20.11
C GLU A 96 23.31 23.02 20.95
N LYS A 97 22.01 23.08 21.23
CA LYS A 97 21.41 24.12 22.07
C LYS A 97 22.02 24.14 23.47
N LYS A 98 22.17 22.96 24.09
CA LYS A 98 22.78 22.84 25.42
C LYS A 98 24.25 23.29 25.41
N VAL A 99 25.01 22.93 24.38
CA VAL A 99 26.41 23.36 24.24
C VAL A 99 26.51 24.87 24.06
N MET A 100 25.67 25.48 23.24
CA MET A 100 25.61 26.92 23.04
C MET A 100 25.23 27.69 24.32
N ASP A 101 24.25 27.20 25.07
CA ASP A 101 23.83 27.80 26.35
C ASP A 101 24.97 27.69 27.38
N ALA A 102 25.69 26.59 27.45
CA ALA A 102 26.82 26.43 28.33
C ALA A 102 27.98 27.39 27.98
N LYS A 103 28.27 27.60 26.70
CA LYS A 103 29.27 28.55 26.22
C LYS A 103 28.90 29.99 26.58
N ARG A 104 27.61 30.37 26.42
CA ARG A 104 27.11 31.71 26.80
C ARG A 104 27.26 31.95 28.30
N LYS A 105 26.92 30.98 29.10
CA LYS A 105 27.03 31.06 30.56
C LYS A 105 28.48 31.20 31.00
N ALA A 106 29.40 30.48 30.41
CA ALA A 106 30.83 30.58 30.67
C ALA A 106 31.38 31.97 30.29
N ALA A 107 30.97 32.50 29.12
CA ALA A 107 31.38 33.84 28.67
C ALA A 107 30.88 34.91 29.60
N ARG A 108 29.65 34.86 30.12
CA ARG A 108 29.09 35.80 31.09
C ARG A 108 29.87 35.76 32.40
N SER A 109 30.21 34.55 32.88
CA SER A 109 30.98 34.40 34.13
C SER A 109 32.40 34.96 33.99
N ALA A 110 33.05 34.75 32.83
CA ALA A 110 34.36 35.33 32.54
C ALA A 110 34.32 36.88 32.47
N ALA A 111 33.31 37.46 31.83
CA ALA A 111 33.12 38.90 31.76
C ALA A 111 32.86 39.50 33.14
N ALA A 112 32.08 38.86 34.00
CA ALA A 112 31.83 39.29 35.35
C ALA A 112 33.10 39.25 36.25
N ARG A 113 33.99 38.28 36.03
CA ARG A 113 35.27 38.19 36.73
C ARG A 113 36.29 39.26 36.31
N ALA A 114 36.25 39.68 35.04
CA ALA A 114 37.15 40.67 34.47
C ALA A 114 36.81 42.10 34.91
N SER A 115 35.62 42.36 35.35
CA SER A 115 35.16 43.65 35.88
C SER A 115 35.28 43.72 37.39
#